data_93906318b223718623a4a4a3fe67ddf9
#
_entry.id   93906318b223718623a4a4a3fe67ddf9
#
_cell.length_a   1.000
_cell.length_b   1.000
_cell.length_c   1.000
_cell.angle_alpha   90.00
_cell.angle_beta   90.00
_cell.angle_gamma   90.00
#
_symmetry.space_group_name_H-M   'P 1'
#
loop_
_entity.id
_entity.type
_entity.pdbx_description
1 polymer ?
#
loop_
_entity_poly.entity_id
_entity_poly.type
_entity_poly.pdbx_seq_one_letter_code
_entity_poly.pdbx_strand_id
1 'polypeptide(L)'
;MYCQYTYNMVGVIKVKTEVLRMLKETDDYLSGQEICERLNVSRTAVWKVIKQLEAEGYEIEAVRNRGYRLRFLGDVLSQAELESSIDSEWAGKNILYFDETDSTNTEIKKAAEKDAPHGTLAVADYQSMGKGRRGRSWAAPHGVGIWMSLLLRPELPPTCASMLTLVAALAVADGIREVCDLEAKIKWPNDIVVNGKKVCGILTEMSTELECINY
;
A
#
# COMPACT_ATOMS: atom_id res chain seq x y z
N MET A 1 -21.78 -15.64 14.10
CA MET A 1 -20.99 -16.39 13.08
C MET A 1 -20.06 -15.50 12.25
N TYR A 2 -20.35 -14.21 12.03
CA TYR A 2 -19.47 -13.25 11.28
C TYR A 2 -18.16 -12.88 12.03
N CYS A 3 -18.15 -12.84 13.35
CA CYS A 3 -17.00 -12.40 14.13
C CYS A 3 -15.82 -13.40 14.16
N GLN A 4 -16.07 -14.68 13.96
CA GLN A 4 -15.04 -15.74 13.99
C GLN A 4 -14.30 -15.86 12.65
N TYR A 5 -14.96 -15.51 11.54
CA TYR A 5 -14.34 -15.48 10.21
C TYR A 5 -13.39 -14.30 10.02
N THR A 6 -13.75 -13.12 10.54
CA THR A 6 -12.89 -11.92 10.52
C THR A 6 -11.63 -12.10 11.38
N TYR A 7 -11.74 -12.74 12.53
CA TYR A 7 -10.59 -13.00 13.42
C TYR A 7 -9.58 -13.97 12.79
N ASN A 8 -10.05 -14.99 12.07
CA ASN A 8 -9.19 -15.94 11.35
C ASN A 8 -8.51 -15.30 10.12
N MET A 9 -9.17 -14.41 9.38
CA MET A 9 -8.58 -13.73 8.24
C MET A 9 -7.46 -12.76 8.64
N VAL A 10 -7.67 -11.96 9.68
CA VAL A 10 -6.64 -11.04 10.21
C VAL A 10 -5.40 -11.82 10.68
N GLY A 11 -5.59 -12.98 11.33
CA GLY A 11 -4.49 -13.85 11.75
C GLY A 11 -3.70 -14.43 10.56
N VAL A 12 -4.37 -14.84 9.50
CA VAL A 12 -3.73 -15.41 8.29
C VAL A 12 -2.97 -14.33 7.52
N ILE A 13 -3.54 -13.14 7.35
CA ILE A 13 -2.86 -12.01 6.70
C ILE A 13 -1.59 -11.65 7.47
N LYS A 14 -1.64 -11.54 8.78
CA LYS A 14 -0.48 -11.22 9.61
C LYS A 14 0.64 -12.25 9.47
N VAL A 15 0.31 -13.55 9.46
CA VAL A 15 1.31 -14.61 9.25
C VAL A 15 1.92 -14.52 7.86
N LYS A 16 1.11 -14.26 6.81
CA LYS A 16 1.59 -14.11 5.44
C LYS A 16 2.56 -12.93 5.31
N THR A 17 2.21 -11.77 5.86
CA THR A 17 3.05 -10.57 5.88
C THR A 17 4.39 -10.84 6.57
N GLU A 18 4.39 -11.48 7.74
CA GLU A 18 5.62 -11.78 8.48
C GLU A 18 6.50 -12.81 7.76
N VAL A 19 5.92 -13.85 7.16
CA VAL A 19 6.67 -14.81 6.33
C VAL A 19 7.32 -14.10 5.15
N LEU A 20 6.59 -13.22 4.45
CA LEU A 20 7.13 -12.47 3.33
C LEU A 20 8.26 -11.53 3.78
N ARG A 21 8.10 -10.83 4.92
CA ARG A 21 9.14 -9.97 5.49
C ARG A 21 10.41 -10.77 5.80
N MET A 22 10.28 -11.90 6.48
CA MET A 22 11.42 -12.79 6.80
C MET A 22 12.14 -13.28 5.54
N LEU A 23 11.41 -13.58 4.47
CA LEU A 23 11.99 -14.00 3.19
C LEU A 23 12.72 -12.85 2.46
N LYS A 24 12.27 -11.60 2.63
CA LYS A 24 12.93 -10.42 2.07
C LYS A 24 14.18 -10.02 2.83
N GLU A 25 14.23 -10.28 4.13
CA GLU A 25 15.36 -9.94 5.01
C GLU A 25 16.58 -10.85 4.81
N THR A 26 16.46 -11.95 4.06
CA THR A 26 17.56 -12.90 3.85
C THR A 26 17.81 -13.20 2.38
N ASP A 27 19.08 -13.20 2.00
CA ASP A 27 19.53 -13.65 0.68
C ASP A 27 19.75 -15.17 0.60
N ASP A 28 19.67 -15.89 1.72
CA ASP A 28 19.84 -17.33 1.80
C ASP A 28 18.50 -18.04 2.10
N TYR A 29 18.55 -19.34 2.31
CA TYR A 29 17.38 -20.15 2.63
C TYR A 29 16.95 -19.96 4.08
N LEU A 30 15.69 -19.62 4.27
CA LEU A 30 15.04 -19.56 5.56
C LEU A 30 14.41 -20.92 5.87
N SER A 31 14.79 -21.56 6.96
CA SER A 31 14.29 -22.88 7.30
C SER A 31 12.82 -22.83 7.70
N GLY A 32 12.02 -23.82 7.24
CA GLY A 32 10.62 -23.92 7.63
C GLY A 32 10.43 -24.09 9.15
N GLN A 33 11.42 -24.65 9.84
CA GLN A 33 11.40 -24.78 11.29
C GLN A 33 11.56 -23.41 11.96
N GLU A 34 12.48 -22.61 11.49
CA GLU A 34 12.71 -21.24 12.00
C GLU A 34 11.46 -20.37 11.84
N ILE A 35 10.77 -20.44 10.68
CA ILE A 35 9.50 -19.74 10.46
C ILE A 35 8.45 -20.20 11.49
N CYS A 36 8.33 -21.54 11.70
CA CYS A 36 7.39 -22.08 12.69
C CYS A 36 7.65 -21.56 14.09
N GLU A 37 8.92 -21.54 14.52
CA GLU A 37 9.32 -21.09 15.86
C GLU A 37 9.10 -19.58 16.06
N ARG A 38 9.53 -18.76 15.10
CA ARG A 38 9.37 -17.30 15.19
C ARG A 38 7.91 -16.86 15.19
N LEU A 39 7.06 -17.51 14.38
CA LEU A 39 5.66 -17.12 14.23
C LEU A 39 4.69 -17.95 15.08
N ASN A 40 5.19 -18.96 15.80
CA ASN A 40 4.38 -19.91 16.58
C ASN A 40 3.26 -20.55 15.74
N VAL A 41 3.60 -21.05 14.55
CA VAL A 41 2.66 -21.67 13.62
C VAL A 41 3.13 -23.08 13.21
N SER A 42 2.21 -23.90 12.70
CA SER A 42 2.53 -25.24 12.23
C SER A 42 3.25 -25.21 10.87
N ARG A 43 4.02 -26.28 10.56
CA ARG A 43 4.64 -26.47 9.24
C ARG A 43 3.62 -26.45 8.10
N THR A 44 2.43 -26.98 8.33
CA THR A 44 1.33 -26.94 7.37
C THR A 44 0.84 -25.52 7.10
N ALA A 45 0.80 -24.68 8.13
CA ALA A 45 0.45 -23.26 7.98
C ALA A 45 1.50 -22.51 7.14
N VAL A 46 2.79 -22.72 7.44
CA VAL A 46 3.89 -22.15 6.65
C VAL A 46 3.79 -22.57 5.19
N TRP A 47 3.63 -23.88 4.93
CA TRP A 47 3.50 -24.39 3.57
C TRP A 47 2.32 -23.76 2.82
N LYS A 48 1.16 -23.60 3.47
CA LYS A 48 -0.01 -22.95 2.86
C LYS A 48 0.27 -21.48 2.51
N VAL A 49 0.95 -20.76 3.40
CA VAL A 49 1.35 -19.36 3.15
C VAL A 49 2.32 -19.27 1.96
N ILE A 50 3.32 -20.14 1.90
CA ILE A 50 4.24 -20.19 0.76
C ILE A 50 3.47 -20.41 -0.56
N LYS A 51 2.53 -21.36 -0.57
CA LYS A 51 1.71 -21.61 -1.76
C LYS A 51 0.79 -20.45 -2.13
N GLN A 52 0.32 -19.68 -1.16
CA GLN A 52 -0.43 -18.44 -1.43
C GLN A 52 0.46 -17.37 -2.06
N LEU A 53 1.67 -17.16 -1.53
CA LEU A 53 2.63 -16.22 -2.10
C LEU A 53 3.04 -16.61 -3.54
N GLU A 54 3.31 -17.90 -3.80
CA GLU A 54 3.58 -18.38 -5.15
C GLU A 54 2.41 -18.11 -6.11
N ALA A 55 1.16 -18.32 -5.66
CA ALA A 55 -0.04 -18.05 -6.44
C ALA A 55 -0.26 -16.54 -6.70
N GLU A 56 0.26 -15.67 -5.85
CA GLU A 56 0.24 -14.22 -5.99
C GLU A 56 1.37 -13.68 -6.90
N GLY A 57 2.28 -14.55 -7.39
CA GLY A 57 3.32 -14.18 -8.34
C GLY A 57 4.74 -14.06 -7.76
N TYR A 58 4.94 -14.41 -6.48
CA TYR A 58 6.28 -14.48 -5.91
C TYR A 58 7.00 -15.76 -6.36
N GLU A 59 8.24 -15.64 -6.79
CA GLU A 59 9.08 -16.80 -7.09
C GLU A 59 9.81 -17.26 -5.84
N ILE A 60 9.32 -18.34 -5.21
CA ILE A 60 9.89 -18.91 -3.99
C ILE A 60 10.48 -20.28 -4.30
N GLU A 61 11.80 -20.40 -4.13
CA GLU A 61 12.50 -21.67 -4.25
C GLU A 61 12.39 -22.45 -2.94
N ALA A 62 11.92 -23.69 -3.02
CA ALA A 62 11.86 -24.61 -1.88
C ALA A 62 12.87 -25.75 -2.06
N VAL A 63 13.83 -25.87 -1.14
CA VAL A 63 14.86 -26.93 -1.17
C VAL A 63 14.73 -27.80 0.07
N ARG A 64 14.67 -29.12 -0.16
CA ARG A 64 14.57 -30.10 0.94
C ARG A 64 15.75 -29.93 1.92
N ASN A 65 15.45 -29.90 3.21
CA ASN A 65 16.39 -29.73 4.32
C ASN A 65 17.12 -28.36 4.37
N ARG A 66 16.84 -27.43 3.46
CA ARG A 66 17.36 -26.05 3.52
C ARG A 66 16.27 -25.05 3.85
N GLY A 67 15.09 -25.17 3.26
CA GLY A 67 13.96 -24.26 3.49
C GLY A 67 13.53 -23.53 2.23
N TYR A 68 13.12 -22.27 2.40
CA TYR A 68 12.54 -21.42 1.37
C TYR A 68 13.45 -20.20 1.12
N ARG A 69 13.55 -19.79 -0.12
CA ARG A 69 14.28 -18.59 -0.54
C ARG A 69 13.47 -17.82 -1.56
N LEU A 70 13.32 -16.52 -1.36
CA LEU A 70 12.71 -15.63 -2.34
C LEU A 70 13.70 -15.37 -3.48
N ARG A 71 13.32 -15.69 -4.70
CA ARG A 71 14.15 -15.50 -5.91
C ARG A 71 13.81 -14.21 -6.63
N PHE A 72 12.53 -13.90 -6.73
CA PHE A 72 12.04 -12.72 -7.39
C PHE A 72 10.78 -12.23 -6.68
N LEU A 73 10.73 -10.91 -6.43
CA LEU A 73 9.60 -10.27 -5.75
C LEU A 73 8.33 -10.24 -6.60
N GLY A 74 8.46 -10.36 -7.92
CA GLY A 74 7.35 -10.12 -8.83
C GLY A 74 6.93 -8.65 -8.87
N ASP A 75 6.03 -8.30 -9.79
CA ASP A 75 5.32 -7.02 -9.79
C ASP A 75 3.97 -7.23 -9.09
N VAL A 76 4.01 -7.42 -7.76
CA VAL A 76 2.85 -7.78 -6.94
C VAL A 76 2.45 -6.59 -6.08
N LEU A 77 1.22 -6.10 -6.27
CA LEU A 77 0.59 -5.16 -5.36
C LEU A 77 -0.42 -5.91 -4.49
N SER A 78 -0.10 -6.13 -3.23
CA SER A 78 -0.95 -6.82 -2.26
C SER A 78 -0.84 -6.20 -0.88
N GLN A 79 -1.79 -6.51 0.00
CA GLN A 79 -1.71 -6.04 1.40
C GLN A 79 -0.45 -6.53 2.09
N ALA A 80 -0.05 -7.80 1.89
CA ALA A 80 1.15 -8.36 2.49
C ALA A 80 2.43 -7.68 1.96
N GLU A 81 2.46 -7.35 0.65
CA GLU A 81 3.57 -6.60 0.05
C GLU A 81 3.71 -5.22 0.71
N LEU A 82 2.63 -4.46 0.77
CA LEU A 82 2.62 -3.13 1.36
C LEU A 82 3.02 -3.16 2.84
N GLU A 83 2.41 -4.03 3.65
CA GLU A 83 2.71 -4.16 5.08
C GLU A 83 4.14 -4.63 5.36
N SER A 84 4.72 -5.45 4.46
CA SER A 84 6.09 -5.94 4.61
C SER A 84 7.15 -4.95 4.14
N SER A 85 6.80 -3.98 3.28
CA SER A 85 7.73 -3.03 2.66
C SER A 85 7.66 -1.62 3.26
N ILE A 86 6.52 -1.22 3.86
CA ILE A 86 6.38 0.13 4.43
C ILE A 86 7.04 0.16 5.81
N ASP A 87 8.16 0.86 5.89
CA ASP A 87 8.87 1.18 7.13
C ASP A 87 8.79 2.68 7.43
N SER A 88 7.60 3.15 7.76
CA SER A 88 7.32 4.54 8.10
C SER A 88 6.87 4.64 9.56
N GLU A 89 7.17 5.75 10.23
CA GLU A 89 6.73 5.98 11.62
C GLU A 89 5.21 6.16 11.74
N TRP A 90 4.56 6.72 10.73
CA TRP A 90 3.14 7.09 10.78
C TRP A 90 2.33 6.73 9.54
N ALA A 91 2.83 6.96 8.32
CA ALA A 91 2.11 6.73 7.08
C ALA A 91 2.07 5.23 6.74
N GLY A 92 0.88 4.70 6.43
CA GLY A 92 0.72 3.29 6.06
C GLY A 92 0.82 2.30 7.22
N LYS A 93 0.75 2.75 8.49
CA LYS A 93 0.60 1.82 9.64
C LYS A 93 -0.77 1.15 9.67
N ASN A 94 -1.77 1.77 9.07
CA ASN A 94 -3.07 1.20 8.82
C ASN A 94 -3.32 1.21 7.30
N ILE A 95 -3.42 0.03 6.69
CA ILE A 95 -3.55 -0.16 5.24
C ILE A 95 -4.89 -0.79 4.94
N LEU A 96 -5.62 -0.20 4.00
CA LEU A 96 -6.84 -0.71 3.41
C LEU A 96 -6.53 -1.06 1.96
N TYR A 97 -6.34 -2.34 1.68
CA TYR A 97 -6.06 -2.84 0.33
C TYR A 97 -7.33 -3.37 -0.33
N PHE A 98 -7.48 -3.08 -1.62
CA PHE A 98 -8.59 -3.49 -2.46
C PHE A 98 -8.06 -4.03 -3.79
N ASP A 99 -8.47 -5.23 -4.20
CA ASP A 99 -8.23 -5.70 -5.56
C ASP A 99 -8.98 -4.79 -6.56
N GLU A 100 -10.22 -4.40 -6.21
CA GLU A 100 -11.06 -3.48 -6.97
C GLU A 100 -11.88 -2.57 -6.04
N THR A 101 -11.98 -1.29 -6.39
CA THR A 101 -12.87 -0.33 -5.73
C THR A 101 -13.40 0.70 -6.74
N ASP A 102 -14.36 1.53 -6.34
CA ASP A 102 -14.76 2.68 -7.12
C ASP A 102 -13.66 3.75 -7.14
N SER A 103 -13.13 4.11 -5.97
CA SER A 103 -12.05 5.08 -5.83
C SER A 103 -11.44 5.00 -4.43
N THR A 104 -10.11 4.99 -4.34
CA THR A 104 -9.38 5.03 -3.06
C THR A 104 -9.73 6.29 -2.25
N ASN A 105 -10.03 7.42 -2.91
CA ASN A 105 -10.53 8.64 -2.23
C ASN A 105 -11.89 8.40 -1.57
N THR A 106 -12.78 7.62 -2.19
CA THR A 106 -14.06 7.27 -1.58
C THR A 106 -13.85 6.38 -0.36
N GLU A 107 -12.99 5.38 -0.47
CA GLU A 107 -12.72 4.45 0.63
C GLU A 107 -12.04 5.15 1.82
N ILE A 108 -11.09 6.04 1.55
CA ILE A 108 -10.41 6.77 2.63
C ILE A 108 -11.35 7.74 3.36
N LYS A 109 -12.30 8.36 2.65
CA LYS A 109 -13.35 9.19 3.27
C LYS A 109 -14.26 8.37 4.18
N LYS A 110 -14.73 7.19 3.72
CA LYS A 110 -15.52 6.26 4.54
C LYS A 110 -14.76 5.81 5.79
N ALA A 111 -13.43 5.62 5.67
CA ALA A 111 -12.59 5.29 6.81
C ALA A 111 -12.42 6.49 7.77
N ALA A 112 -12.22 7.69 7.24
CA ALA A 112 -12.11 8.92 8.02
C ALA A 112 -13.36 9.21 8.86
N GLU A 113 -14.56 8.97 8.30
CA GLU A 113 -15.86 9.08 8.99
C GLU A 113 -16.04 8.03 10.11
N LYS A 114 -15.23 6.98 10.10
CA LYS A 114 -15.16 5.94 11.14
C LYS A 114 -13.93 6.09 12.04
N ASP A 115 -13.42 7.30 12.15
CA ASP A 115 -12.27 7.66 13.00
C ASP A 115 -10.98 6.92 12.69
N ALA A 116 -10.77 6.52 11.42
CA ALA A 116 -9.48 5.98 11.01
C ALA A 116 -8.34 6.96 11.36
N PRO A 117 -7.19 6.46 11.83
CA PRO A 117 -6.09 7.30 12.30
C PRO A 117 -5.43 8.08 11.16
N HIS A 118 -4.79 9.19 11.51
CA HIS A 118 -3.86 9.90 10.63
C HIS A 118 -2.83 8.93 10.04
N GLY A 119 -2.52 9.07 8.75
CA GLY A 119 -1.59 8.16 8.08
C GLY A 119 -2.23 6.87 7.55
N THR A 120 -3.55 6.66 7.70
CA THR A 120 -4.24 5.53 7.06
C THR A 120 -4.08 5.63 5.55
N LEU A 121 -3.71 4.52 4.91
CA LEU A 121 -3.47 4.39 3.48
C LEU A 121 -4.50 3.46 2.85
N ALA A 122 -5.27 3.97 1.88
CA ALA A 122 -6.10 3.13 1.00
C ALA A 122 -5.36 2.90 -0.31
N VAL A 123 -5.21 1.64 -0.72
CA VAL A 123 -4.54 1.24 -1.96
C VAL A 123 -5.44 0.30 -2.75
N ALA A 124 -5.47 0.47 -4.07
CA ALA A 124 -6.20 -0.42 -4.97
C ALA A 124 -5.36 -0.82 -6.17
N ASP A 125 -5.56 -2.04 -6.67
CA ASP A 125 -4.99 -2.47 -7.95
C ASP A 125 -5.83 -1.95 -9.14
N TYR A 126 -7.15 -1.76 -8.93
CA TYR A 126 -8.06 -1.22 -9.94
C TYR A 126 -9.04 -0.20 -9.33
N GLN A 127 -9.33 0.88 -10.09
CA GLN A 127 -10.41 1.79 -9.75
C GLN A 127 -11.40 1.93 -10.92
N SER A 128 -12.66 1.55 -10.69
CA SER A 128 -13.73 1.65 -11.69
C SER A 128 -14.20 3.09 -11.92
N MET A 129 -14.05 3.97 -10.92
CA MET A 129 -14.45 5.37 -10.95
C MET A 129 -13.33 6.30 -10.44
N GLY A 130 -12.11 6.10 -10.95
CA GLY A 130 -10.97 6.95 -10.60
C GLY A 130 -11.25 8.43 -10.87
N LYS A 131 -10.88 9.29 -9.91
CA LYS A 131 -11.22 10.73 -9.91
C LYS A 131 -10.01 11.59 -10.20
N GLY A 132 -10.21 12.57 -11.07
CA GLY A 132 -9.28 13.66 -11.32
C GLY A 132 -9.87 15.01 -10.90
N ARG A 133 -9.06 16.06 -10.96
CA ARG A 133 -9.52 17.43 -10.65
C ARG A 133 -10.62 17.89 -11.60
N ARG A 134 -11.52 18.75 -11.07
CA ARG A 134 -12.64 19.37 -11.81
C ARG A 134 -13.59 18.34 -12.42
N GLY A 135 -13.86 17.24 -11.72
CA GLY A 135 -14.78 16.20 -12.16
C GLY A 135 -14.30 15.33 -13.33
N ARG A 136 -13.02 15.40 -13.71
CA ARG A 136 -12.46 14.52 -14.75
C ARG A 136 -12.32 13.10 -14.20
N SER A 137 -12.49 12.12 -15.08
CA SER A 137 -12.16 10.74 -14.78
C SER A 137 -10.65 10.50 -14.83
N TRP A 138 -10.19 9.49 -14.10
CA TRP A 138 -8.83 8.97 -14.14
C TRP A 138 -8.89 7.48 -14.46
N ALA A 139 -8.24 7.05 -15.53
CA ALA A 139 -8.14 5.63 -15.88
C ALA A 139 -7.16 4.96 -14.92
N ALA A 140 -7.61 3.91 -14.25
CA ALA A 140 -6.86 3.18 -13.22
C ALA A 140 -6.97 1.66 -13.43
N PRO A 141 -6.42 1.11 -14.54
CA PRO A 141 -6.49 -0.31 -14.85
C PRO A 141 -5.58 -1.14 -13.93
N HIS A 142 -5.86 -2.46 -13.88
CA HIS A 142 -5.07 -3.42 -13.12
C HIS A 142 -3.60 -3.50 -13.55
N GLY A 143 -2.72 -3.72 -12.58
CA GLY A 143 -1.33 -4.13 -12.79
C GLY A 143 -0.43 -3.10 -13.47
N VAL A 144 -0.84 -1.82 -13.56
CA VAL A 144 -0.04 -0.79 -14.27
C VAL A 144 0.26 0.45 -13.44
N GLY A 145 -0.15 0.46 -12.19
CA GLY A 145 0.07 1.62 -11.32
C GLY A 145 -0.31 1.38 -9.88
N ILE A 146 0.07 2.30 -9.02
CA ILE A 146 -0.29 2.32 -7.61
C ILE A 146 -1.39 3.38 -7.42
N TRP A 147 -2.62 2.93 -7.24
CA TRP A 147 -3.75 3.80 -6.97
C TRP A 147 -3.93 3.90 -5.47
N MET A 148 -3.61 5.06 -4.90
CA MET A 148 -3.62 5.20 -3.44
C MET A 148 -4.16 6.54 -2.98
N SER A 149 -4.67 6.57 -1.74
CA SER A 149 -5.09 7.78 -1.02
C SER A 149 -4.61 7.70 0.42
N LEU A 150 -4.01 8.79 0.90
CA LEU A 150 -3.48 8.92 2.25
C LEU A 150 -4.40 9.84 3.07
N LEU A 151 -4.83 9.37 4.23
CA LEU A 151 -5.60 10.17 5.19
C LEU A 151 -4.69 11.07 5.99
N LEU A 152 -4.94 12.37 5.90
CA LEU A 152 -4.27 13.37 6.72
C LEU A 152 -5.26 14.02 7.67
N ARG A 153 -4.85 14.26 8.92
CA ARG A 153 -5.55 15.06 9.92
C ARG A 153 -4.60 16.16 10.40
N PRO A 154 -4.36 17.18 9.57
CA PRO A 154 -3.37 18.20 9.87
C PRO A 154 -3.95 19.27 10.80
N GLU A 155 -3.14 19.76 11.71
CA GLU A 155 -3.43 20.96 12.52
C GLU A 155 -3.07 22.23 11.76
N LEU A 156 -3.75 22.46 10.63
CA LEU A 156 -3.52 23.60 9.73
C LEU A 156 -4.84 24.33 9.45
N PRO A 157 -4.82 25.64 9.25
CA PRO A 157 -5.99 26.35 8.78
C PRO A 157 -6.36 25.91 7.34
N PRO A 158 -7.67 25.85 7.00
CA PRO A 158 -8.12 25.41 5.66
C PRO A 158 -7.50 26.19 4.50
N THR A 159 -7.13 27.45 4.72
CA THR A 159 -6.43 28.30 3.73
C THR A 159 -5.07 27.75 3.30
N CYS A 160 -4.43 26.95 4.15
CA CYS A 160 -3.14 26.31 3.87
C CYS A 160 -3.26 24.91 3.24
N ALA A 161 -4.45 24.34 3.14
CA ALA A 161 -4.66 22.96 2.66
C ALA A 161 -4.10 22.73 1.23
N SER A 162 -4.12 23.74 0.36
CA SER A 162 -3.56 23.63 -0.99
C SER A 162 -2.06 23.36 -1.02
N MET A 163 -1.33 23.72 0.04
CA MET A 163 0.10 23.43 0.17
C MET A 163 0.38 21.96 0.33
N LEU A 164 -0.56 21.18 0.91
CA LEU A 164 -0.42 19.73 1.05
C LEU A 164 -0.31 19.02 -0.32
N THR A 165 -0.94 19.56 -1.36
CA THR A 165 -0.77 19.03 -2.73
C THR A 165 0.68 19.16 -3.21
N LEU A 166 1.36 20.26 -2.88
CA LEU A 166 2.75 20.48 -3.27
C LEU A 166 3.71 19.61 -2.44
N VAL A 167 3.43 19.45 -1.14
CA VAL A 167 4.20 18.55 -0.27
C VAL A 167 4.09 17.11 -0.77
N ALA A 168 2.87 16.65 -1.09
CA ALA A 168 2.65 15.33 -1.68
C ALA A 168 3.36 15.19 -3.05
N ALA A 169 3.35 16.24 -3.87
CA ALA A 169 4.03 16.24 -5.16
C ALA A 169 5.55 16.09 -4.99
N LEU A 170 6.13 16.77 -4.01
CA LEU A 170 7.55 16.65 -3.70
C LEU A 170 7.89 15.23 -3.23
N ALA A 171 7.14 14.70 -2.27
CA ALA A 171 7.34 13.34 -1.74
C ALA A 171 7.26 12.27 -2.84
N VAL A 172 6.25 12.35 -3.74
CA VAL A 172 6.14 11.41 -4.87
C VAL A 172 7.28 11.57 -5.86
N ALA A 173 7.68 12.81 -6.18
CA ALA A 173 8.79 13.04 -7.11
C ALA A 173 10.11 12.51 -6.55
N ASP A 174 10.37 12.71 -5.25
CA ASP A 174 11.56 12.21 -4.58
C ASP A 174 11.56 10.68 -4.50
N GLY A 175 10.44 10.05 -4.15
CA GLY A 175 10.30 8.58 -4.15
C GLY A 175 10.54 7.98 -5.54
N ILE A 176 10.04 8.58 -6.62
CA ILE A 176 10.32 8.11 -8.01
C ILE A 176 11.81 8.26 -8.34
N ARG A 177 12.46 9.35 -7.93
CA ARG A 177 13.89 9.55 -8.16
C ARG A 177 14.73 8.50 -7.43
N GLU A 178 14.40 8.26 -6.16
CA GLU A 178 15.14 7.35 -5.30
C GLU A 178 14.99 5.88 -5.74
N VAL A 179 13.75 5.45 -6.03
CA VAL A 179 13.47 4.04 -6.32
C VAL A 179 13.72 3.67 -7.78
N CYS A 180 13.40 4.58 -8.71
CA CYS A 180 13.42 4.29 -10.15
C CYS A 180 14.63 4.88 -10.86
N ASP A 181 15.45 5.73 -10.21
CA ASP A 181 16.54 6.51 -10.82
C ASP A 181 16.05 7.34 -12.03
N LEU A 182 14.83 7.88 -11.95
CA LEU A 182 14.22 8.67 -13.02
C LEU A 182 14.12 10.14 -12.64
N GLU A 183 14.36 11.05 -13.59
CA GLU A 183 14.20 12.48 -13.39
C GLU A 183 12.72 12.87 -13.34
N ALA A 184 12.09 12.72 -12.17
CA ALA A 184 10.70 13.16 -11.94
C ALA A 184 10.65 14.67 -11.69
N LYS A 185 9.77 15.37 -12.40
CA LYS A 185 9.54 16.82 -12.28
C LYS A 185 8.11 17.11 -11.87
N ILE A 186 7.95 18.15 -11.05
CA ILE A 186 6.62 18.63 -10.66
C ILE A 186 6.10 19.58 -11.74
N LYS A 187 4.99 19.20 -12.37
CA LYS A 187 4.22 20.07 -13.24
C LYS A 187 3.09 20.68 -12.41
N TRP A 188 3.31 21.92 -12.01
CA TRP A 188 2.35 22.65 -11.18
C TRP A 188 0.93 22.62 -11.77
N PRO A 189 -0.13 22.51 -10.92
CA PRO A 189 -0.06 22.48 -9.46
C PRO A 189 -0.05 21.06 -8.83
N ASN A 190 -0.26 19.98 -9.59
CA ASN A 190 -0.59 18.68 -8.99
C ASN A 190 -0.18 17.46 -9.82
N ASP A 191 0.66 17.64 -10.82
CA ASP A 191 1.07 16.55 -11.71
C ASP A 191 2.57 16.26 -11.54
N ILE A 192 2.95 15.00 -11.64
CA ILE A 192 4.34 14.57 -11.76
C ILE A 192 4.57 14.08 -13.19
N VAL A 193 5.68 14.50 -13.78
CA VAL A 193 6.07 14.15 -15.14
C VAL A 193 7.47 13.56 -15.18
N VAL A 194 7.63 12.51 -15.99
CA VAL A 194 8.92 11.90 -16.33
C VAL A 194 9.02 11.87 -17.86
N ASN A 195 10.12 12.36 -18.41
CA ASN A 195 10.33 12.44 -19.86
C ASN A 195 9.16 13.13 -20.62
N GLY A 196 8.60 14.18 -20.01
CA GLY A 196 7.47 14.93 -20.56
C GLY A 196 6.10 14.24 -20.48
N LYS A 197 6.02 13.01 -19.99
CA LYS A 197 4.78 12.26 -19.81
C LYS A 197 4.31 12.34 -18.35
N LYS A 198 3.00 12.53 -18.15
CA LYS A 198 2.39 12.51 -16.83
C LYS A 198 2.37 11.09 -16.28
N VAL A 199 3.05 10.87 -15.15
CA VAL A 199 3.11 9.59 -14.43
C VAL A 199 2.29 9.58 -13.14
N CYS A 200 2.01 10.75 -12.55
CA CYS A 200 1.15 10.86 -11.37
C CYS A 200 0.29 12.12 -11.43
N GLY A 201 -0.90 12.06 -10.86
CA GLY A 201 -1.78 13.21 -10.61
C GLY A 201 -2.29 13.14 -9.18
N ILE A 202 -2.15 14.24 -8.45
CA ILE A 202 -2.54 14.34 -7.04
C ILE A 202 -3.87 15.06 -6.95
N LEU A 203 -4.84 14.43 -6.28
CA LEU A 203 -6.14 15.00 -5.96
C LEU A 203 -6.28 15.11 -4.46
N THR A 204 -6.24 16.32 -3.93
CA THR A 204 -6.52 16.61 -2.53
C THR A 204 -7.99 16.97 -2.39
N GLU A 205 -8.68 16.29 -1.50
CA GLU A 205 -10.05 16.58 -1.08
C GLU A 205 -10.04 16.76 0.44
N MET A 206 -10.90 17.61 0.99
CA MET A 206 -10.94 17.87 2.42
C MET A 206 -12.38 17.95 2.93
N SER A 207 -12.55 17.58 4.19
CA SER A 207 -13.72 17.86 5.00
C SER A 207 -13.36 18.90 6.05
N THR A 208 -14.17 19.93 6.19
CA THR A 208 -13.94 21.03 7.13
C THR A 208 -15.19 21.33 7.95
N GLU A 209 -14.97 21.68 9.20
CA GLU A 209 -16.00 22.28 10.07
C GLU A 209 -15.47 23.60 10.61
N LEU A 210 -16.24 24.69 10.40
CA LEU A 210 -15.84 26.03 10.80
C LEU A 210 -14.45 26.41 10.24
N GLU A 211 -13.47 26.55 11.13
CA GLU A 211 -12.10 26.95 10.77
C GLU A 211 -11.08 25.78 10.86
N CYS A 212 -11.58 24.54 11.03
CA CYS A 212 -10.73 23.35 11.20
C CYS A 212 -10.87 22.39 10.03
N ILE A 213 -9.77 21.70 9.72
CA ILE A 213 -9.77 20.55 8.80
C ILE A 213 -10.03 19.29 9.62
N ASN A 214 -11.07 18.54 9.29
CA ASN A 214 -11.35 17.23 9.90
C ASN A 214 -10.46 16.15 9.28
N TYR A 215 -10.32 16.19 7.97
CA TYR A 215 -9.39 15.38 7.18
C TYR A 215 -9.24 15.92 5.76
#